data_278e2e9cfcaed23401610a8dd9db551b
#
_entry.id   278e2e9cfcaed23401610a8dd9db551b
#
_cell.length_a   1.000
_cell.length_b   1.000
_cell.length_c   1.000
_cell.angle_alpha   90.00
_cell.angle_beta   90.00
_cell.angle_gamma   90.00
#
_symmetry.space_group_name_H-M   'P 1'
#
loop_
_entity.id
_entity.type
_entity.pdbx_description
1 polymer ?
#
loop_
_entity_poly.entity_id
_entity_poly.type
_entity_poly.pdbx_seq_one_letter_code
_entity_poly.pdbx_strand_id
1 'polypeptide(L)'
;MDDRLEQLYLEILRDIGEDPQRDGLEKTPARAASALQYLTRGYRQTVDEVVNNAIFESDNDQMILVKDIELYSLCEHHLLPFIGKCHVAYIPTGKVIGLSKIARIVDMYAQRLQIQENLTKQIADTLMDAIQPAGVGVIIEAQHLCICLLDTTPS
;
A
#
# COMPACT_ATOMS: atom_id res chain seq x y z
N MET A 1 0.77 11.77 19.62
CA MET A 1 0.47 10.34 19.40
C MET A 1 -1.02 10.19 19.61
N ASP A 2 -1.72 9.47 18.77
CA ASP A 2 -3.18 9.40 18.89
C ASP A 2 -3.55 8.42 20.02
N ASP A 3 -3.70 8.94 21.21
CA ASP A 3 -4.04 8.25 22.45
C ASP A 3 -5.32 7.38 22.30
N ARG A 4 -6.19 7.77 21.34
CA ARG A 4 -7.45 7.09 21.08
C ARG A 4 -7.25 5.71 20.43
N LEU A 5 -6.36 5.56 19.44
CA LEU A 5 -6.10 4.26 18.83
C LEU A 5 -5.48 3.28 19.83
N GLU A 6 -4.60 3.76 20.70
CA GLU A 6 -4.04 2.95 21.76
C GLU A 6 -5.12 2.44 22.72
N GLN A 7 -6.05 3.30 23.12
CA GLN A 7 -7.19 2.91 23.97
C GLN A 7 -8.09 1.87 23.29
N LEU A 8 -8.37 2.05 21.99
CA LEU A 8 -9.17 1.06 21.24
C LEU A 8 -8.46 -0.30 21.16
N TYR A 9 -7.16 -0.35 20.98
CA TYR A 9 -6.42 -1.62 21.01
C TYR A 9 -6.40 -2.24 22.40
N LEU A 10 -6.37 -1.44 23.46
CA LEU A 10 -6.50 -1.94 24.83
C LEU A 10 -7.87 -2.59 25.06
N GLU A 11 -8.94 -1.99 24.54
CA GLU A 11 -10.30 -2.55 24.61
C GLU A 11 -10.39 -3.85 23.80
N ILE A 12 -9.85 -3.88 22.58
CA ILE A 12 -9.79 -5.10 21.74
C ILE A 12 -9.13 -6.25 22.51
N LEU A 13 -7.99 -6.02 23.18
CA LEU A 13 -7.32 -7.07 23.97
C LEU A 13 -8.22 -7.64 25.05
N ARG A 14 -8.98 -6.80 25.74
CA ARG A 14 -9.95 -7.24 26.78
C ARG A 14 -11.11 -8.03 26.18
N ASP A 15 -11.66 -7.55 25.06
CA ASP A 15 -12.81 -8.16 24.40
C ASP A 15 -12.50 -9.55 23.84
N ILE A 16 -11.28 -9.80 23.37
CA ILE A 16 -10.83 -11.13 22.93
C ILE A 16 -10.46 -12.06 24.10
N GLY A 17 -10.53 -11.59 25.36
CA GLY A 17 -10.29 -12.39 26.56
C GLY A 17 -8.83 -12.40 27.03
N GLU A 18 -7.99 -11.46 26.55
CA GLU A 18 -6.59 -11.35 26.98
C GLU A 18 -6.44 -10.43 28.20
N ASP A 19 -5.39 -10.67 29.00
CA ASP A 19 -4.94 -9.77 30.05
C ASP A 19 -3.92 -8.76 29.51
N PRO A 20 -4.31 -7.50 29.29
CA PRO A 20 -3.39 -6.52 28.73
C PRO A 20 -2.25 -6.12 29.68
N GLN A 21 -2.32 -6.52 30.96
CA GLN A 21 -1.27 -6.23 31.96
C GLN A 21 -0.20 -7.34 32.03
N ARG A 22 -0.43 -8.48 31.39
CA ARG A 22 0.58 -9.55 31.38
C ARG A 22 1.82 -9.15 30.60
N ASP A 23 2.95 -9.74 30.97
CA ASP A 23 4.21 -9.59 30.25
C ASP A 23 4.02 -9.89 28.75
N GLY A 24 4.59 -9.05 27.92
CA GLY A 24 4.47 -9.14 26.47
C GLY A 24 3.30 -8.37 25.87
N LEU A 25 2.22 -8.06 26.61
CA LEU A 25 1.09 -7.27 26.13
C LEU A 25 1.05 -5.83 26.65
N GLU A 26 1.75 -5.48 27.71
CA GLU A 26 1.75 -4.15 28.30
C GLU A 26 2.00 -3.02 27.29
N LYS A 27 2.88 -3.23 26.32
CA LYS A 27 3.20 -2.26 25.25
C LYS A 27 2.48 -2.52 23.94
N THR A 28 1.65 -3.56 23.86
CA THR A 28 0.98 -3.95 22.63
C THR A 28 0.00 -2.90 22.11
N PRO A 29 -0.85 -2.25 22.95
CA PRO A 29 -1.75 -1.22 22.46
C PRO A 29 -1.03 -0.10 21.70
N ALA A 30 0.04 0.45 22.27
CA ALA A 30 0.82 1.51 21.65
C ALA A 30 1.54 1.03 20.37
N ARG A 31 2.07 -0.19 20.39
CA ARG A 31 2.74 -0.77 19.20
C ARG A 31 1.76 -1.05 18.08
N ALA A 32 0.60 -1.60 18.38
CA ALA A 32 -0.45 -1.89 17.40
C ALA A 32 -1.03 -0.61 16.79
N ALA A 33 -1.26 0.42 17.62
CA ALA A 33 -1.68 1.74 17.15
C ALA A 33 -0.65 2.35 16.19
N SER A 34 0.63 2.31 16.54
CA SER A 34 1.72 2.80 15.68
C SER A 34 1.83 2.01 14.37
N ALA A 35 1.66 0.69 14.42
CA ALA A 35 1.68 -0.17 13.23
C ALA A 35 0.52 0.16 12.29
N LEU A 36 -0.70 0.31 12.80
CA LEU A 36 -1.86 0.68 11.99
C LEU A 36 -1.68 2.06 11.36
N GLN A 37 -1.19 3.04 12.10
CA GLN A 37 -0.89 4.38 11.58
C GLN A 37 0.16 4.35 10.46
N TYR A 38 1.18 3.52 10.59
CA TYR A 38 2.19 3.30 9.56
C TYR A 38 1.59 2.65 8.32
N LEU A 39 0.81 1.57 8.48
CA LEU A 39 0.18 0.83 7.39
C LEU A 39 -0.95 1.62 6.69
N THR A 40 -1.39 2.73 7.26
CA THR A 40 -2.42 3.61 6.67
C THR A 40 -1.91 5.02 6.39
N ARG A 41 -0.58 5.22 6.39
CA ARG A 41 0.02 6.54 6.17
C ARG A 41 -0.27 7.12 4.79
N GLY A 42 -0.56 6.27 3.79
CA GLY A 42 -0.87 6.68 2.43
C GLY A 42 -2.11 7.58 2.31
N TYR A 43 -3.03 7.56 3.30
CA TYR A 43 -4.14 8.51 3.35
C TYR A 43 -3.70 9.95 3.61
N ARG A 44 -2.50 10.15 4.15
CA ARG A 44 -1.93 11.46 4.49
C ARG A 44 -0.89 11.94 3.48
N GLN A 45 -0.76 11.25 2.36
CA GLN A 45 0.18 11.57 1.29
C GLN A 45 -0.57 11.91 0.01
N THR A 46 -0.03 12.84 -0.76
CA THR A 46 -0.52 13.20 -2.09
C THR A 46 0.45 12.76 -3.18
N VAL A 47 -0.05 12.61 -4.41
CA VAL A 47 0.78 12.27 -5.57
C VAL A 47 1.88 13.31 -5.78
N ASP A 48 1.52 14.61 -5.67
CA ASP A 48 2.47 15.72 -5.87
C ASP A 48 3.64 15.67 -4.87
N GLU A 49 3.36 15.39 -3.59
CA GLU A 49 4.39 15.22 -2.56
C GLU A 49 5.30 14.03 -2.86
N VAL A 50 4.71 12.92 -3.31
CA VAL A 50 5.45 11.69 -3.61
C VAL A 50 6.31 11.85 -4.86
N VAL A 51 5.77 12.43 -5.92
CA VAL A 51 6.48 12.69 -7.19
C VAL A 51 7.55 13.76 -7.01
N ASN A 52 7.25 14.84 -6.25
CA ASN A 52 8.18 15.89 -5.86
C ASN A 52 9.04 16.40 -7.02
N ASN A 53 8.38 16.87 -8.09
CA ASN A 53 8.99 17.43 -9.29
C ASN A 53 9.96 16.48 -10.05
N ALA A 54 9.93 15.17 -9.80
CA ALA A 54 10.81 14.22 -10.48
C ALA A 54 10.21 13.72 -11.81
N ILE A 55 9.65 14.62 -12.59
CA ILE A 55 9.21 14.41 -13.97
C ILE A 55 10.16 15.19 -14.87
N PHE A 56 10.69 14.54 -15.89
CA PHE A 56 11.73 15.09 -16.77
C PHE A 56 11.31 14.96 -18.24
N GLU A 57 11.68 15.95 -19.05
CA GLU A 57 11.58 15.84 -20.50
C GLU A 57 12.52 14.74 -21.01
N SER A 58 12.06 13.96 -21.98
CA SER A 58 12.84 12.85 -22.55
C SER A 58 12.35 12.56 -23.96
N ASP A 59 13.28 12.29 -24.86
CA ASP A 59 13.04 11.80 -26.22
C ASP A 59 12.94 10.26 -26.30
N ASN A 60 13.05 9.57 -25.17
CA ASN A 60 12.91 8.13 -25.10
C ASN A 60 11.48 7.71 -25.46
N ASP A 61 11.36 6.79 -26.41
CA ASP A 61 10.11 6.19 -26.87
C ASP A 61 10.00 4.68 -26.52
N GLN A 62 11.04 4.14 -25.86
CA GLN A 62 11.10 2.74 -25.48
C GLN A 62 10.34 2.49 -24.19
N MET A 63 9.72 1.32 -24.08
CA MET A 63 9.04 0.90 -22.87
C MET A 63 9.99 0.90 -21.67
N ILE A 64 9.56 1.55 -20.61
CA ILE A 64 10.22 1.53 -19.29
C ILE A 64 9.48 0.52 -18.43
N LEU A 65 10.23 -0.40 -17.82
CA LEU A 65 9.70 -1.46 -16.97
C LEU A 65 10.40 -1.44 -15.61
N VAL A 66 9.61 -1.28 -14.54
CA VAL A 66 10.06 -1.38 -13.14
C VAL A 66 9.44 -2.63 -12.54
N LYS A 67 10.26 -3.58 -12.16
CA LYS A 67 9.83 -4.88 -11.66
C LYS A 67 10.12 -5.05 -10.17
N ASP A 68 9.42 -6.02 -9.59
CA ASP A 68 9.65 -6.51 -8.25
C ASP A 68 9.57 -5.43 -7.15
N ILE A 69 8.67 -4.47 -7.32
CA ILE A 69 8.37 -3.49 -6.27
C ILE A 69 7.64 -4.23 -5.16
N GLU A 70 8.25 -4.31 -3.99
CA GLU A 70 7.63 -4.95 -2.83
C GLU A 70 6.34 -4.24 -2.43
N LEU A 71 5.31 -5.01 -2.11
CA LEU A 71 3.97 -4.55 -1.82
C LEU A 71 3.48 -5.13 -0.50
N TYR A 72 3.06 -4.26 0.39
CA TYR A 72 2.43 -4.59 1.67
C TYR A 72 1.19 -3.72 1.84
N SER A 73 0.00 -4.33 1.92
CA SER A 73 -1.26 -3.61 2.03
C SER A 73 -2.21 -4.31 3.00
N LEU A 74 -3.27 -3.63 3.38
CA LEU A 74 -4.36 -4.18 4.20
C LEU A 74 -5.61 -4.36 3.35
N CYS A 75 -6.18 -5.57 3.39
CA CYS A 75 -7.48 -5.84 2.79
C CYS A 75 -8.56 -5.00 3.48
N GLU A 76 -9.36 -4.27 2.71
CA GLU A 76 -10.41 -3.39 3.27
C GLU A 76 -11.54 -4.17 3.97
N HIS A 77 -11.75 -5.45 3.61
CA HIS A 77 -12.82 -6.26 4.18
C HIS A 77 -12.49 -6.83 5.57
N HIS A 78 -11.23 -7.12 5.84
CA HIS A 78 -10.81 -7.86 7.03
C HIS A 78 -9.70 -7.18 7.84
N LEU A 79 -9.11 -6.09 7.35
CA LEU A 79 -7.91 -5.45 7.89
C LEU A 79 -6.71 -6.41 8.03
N LEU A 80 -6.74 -7.51 7.28
CA LEU A 80 -5.63 -8.45 7.20
C LEU A 80 -4.71 -8.10 6.02
N PRO A 81 -3.40 -8.38 6.14
CA PRO A 81 -2.46 -8.03 5.10
C PRO A 81 -2.63 -8.89 3.84
N PHE A 82 -2.32 -8.29 2.70
CA PHE A 82 -1.88 -8.99 1.52
C PHE A 82 -0.50 -8.48 1.11
N ILE A 83 0.35 -9.39 0.67
CA ILE A 83 1.78 -9.18 0.49
C ILE A 83 2.16 -9.69 -0.89
N GLY A 84 2.95 -8.91 -1.60
CA GLY A 84 3.35 -9.35 -2.94
C GLY A 84 4.31 -8.41 -3.63
N LYS A 85 4.21 -8.39 -4.94
CA LYS A 85 5.05 -7.58 -5.82
C LYS A 85 4.20 -6.86 -6.85
N CYS A 86 4.60 -5.64 -7.15
CA CYS A 86 4.01 -4.83 -8.22
C CYS A 86 5.04 -4.65 -9.34
N HIS A 87 4.59 -4.78 -10.57
CA HIS A 87 5.36 -4.52 -11.77
C HIS A 87 4.66 -3.43 -12.57
N VAL A 88 5.41 -2.42 -12.96
CA VAL A 88 4.88 -1.25 -13.66
C VAL A 88 5.64 -1.05 -14.95
N ALA A 89 4.93 -0.96 -16.06
CA ALA A 89 5.48 -0.62 -17.38
C ALA A 89 4.75 0.59 -17.95
N TYR A 90 5.48 1.44 -18.68
CA TYR A 90 4.86 2.51 -19.46
C TYR A 90 5.69 2.85 -20.72
N ILE A 91 5.04 3.42 -21.72
CA ILE A 91 5.69 3.90 -22.94
C ILE A 91 5.64 5.43 -22.91
N PRO A 92 6.77 6.11 -22.71
CA PRO A 92 6.82 7.57 -22.58
C PRO A 92 6.48 8.28 -23.89
N THR A 93 5.94 9.48 -23.79
CA THR A 93 5.61 10.40 -24.90
C THR A 93 6.11 11.80 -24.59
N GLY A 94 7.42 11.98 -24.46
CA GLY A 94 8.05 13.26 -24.16
C GLY A 94 8.37 13.50 -22.69
N LYS A 95 7.84 12.68 -21.77
CA LYS A 95 8.11 12.79 -20.33
C LYS A 95 8.39 11.44 -19.71
N VAL A 96 9.33 11.43 -18.77
CA VAL A 96 9.65 10.27 -17.91
C VAL A 96 9.56 10.67 -16.43
N ILE A 97 9.27 9.69 -15.58
CA ILE A 97 9.26 9.86 -14.12
C ILE A 97 10.42 9.12 -13.50
N GLY A 98 10.99 9.67 -12.45
CA GLY A 98 12.06 8.99 -11.71
C GLY A 98 11.62 7.61 -11.21
N LEU A 99 12.42 6.57 -11.48
CA LEU A 99 12.07 5.17 -11.17
C LEU A 99 11.71 4.96 -9.70
N SER A 100 12.42 5.62 -8.79
CA SER A 100 12.12 5.59 -7.36
C SER A 100 10.74 6.17 -7.01
N LYS A 101 10.21 7.06 -7.85
CA LYS A 101 8.89 7.67 -7.64
C LYS A 101 7.76 6.70 -7.98
N ILE A 102 7.97 5.83 -8.96
CA ILE A 102 7.03 4.75 -9.27
C ILE A 102 6.87 3.84 -8.05
N ALA A 103 7.98 3.40 -7.45
CA ALA A 103 7.92 2.60 -6.23
C ALA A 103 7.22 3.32 -5.06
N ARG A 104 7.44 4.62 -4.92
CA ARG A 104 6.78 5.44 -3.88
C ARG A 104 5.28 5.63 -4.14
N ILE A 105 4.85 5.74 -5.39
CA ILE A 105 3.42 5.78 -5.76
C ILE A 105 2.76 4.45 -5.40
N VAL A 106 3.39 3.32 -5.71
CA VAL A 106 2.93 1.99 -5.31
C VAL A 106 2.79 1.90 -3.79
N ASP A 107 3.82 2.29 -3.04
CA ASP A 107 3.81 2.28 -1.57
C ASP A 107 2.72 3.19 -0.99
N MET A 108 2.56 4.41 -1.51
CA MET A 108 1.54 5.35 -1.06
C MET A 108 0.11 4.77 -1.18
N TYR A 109 -0.21 4.14 -2.31
CA TYR A 109 -1.52 3.53 -2.48
C TYR A 109 -1.67 2.22 -1.72
N ALA A 110 -0.61 1.41 -1.61
CA ALA A 110 -0.60 0.19 -0.81
C ALA A 110 -0.82 0.46 0.68
N GLN A 111 -0.31 1.57 1.21
CA GLN A 111 -0.46 1.98 2.61
C GLN A 111 -1.84 2.63 2.87
N ARG A 112 -2.91 1.97 2.39
CA ARG A 112 -4.33 2.28 2.59
C ARG A 112 -5.09 0.98 2.76
N LEU A 113 -6.36 1.05 3.11
CA LEU A 113 -7.25 -0.10 2.99
C LEU A 113 -7.58 -0.33 1.52
N GLN A 114 -7.29 -1.52 1.00
CA GLN A 114 -7.31 -1.79 -0.43
C GLN A 114 -7.98 -3.11 -0.78
N ILE A 115 -8.44 -3.19 -2.03
CA ILE A 115 -8.56 -4.43 -2.79
C ILE A 115 -7.58 -4.37 -3.96
N GLN A 116 -7.07 -5.52 -4.37
CA GLN A 116 -5.96 -5.61 -5.34
C GLN A 116 -6.30 -4.93 -6.67
N GLU A 117 -7.52 -5.08 -7.16
CA GLU A 117 -7.99 -4.51 -8.43
C GLU A 117 -8.01 -2.97 -8.39
N ASN A 118 -8.50 -2.38 -7.30
CA ASN A 118 -8.51 -0.93 -7.12
C ASN A 118 -7.10 -0.38 -6.98
N LEU A 119 -6.24 -1.06 -6.22
CA LEU A 119 -4.84 -0.67 -6.08
C LEU A 119 -4.13 -0.66 -7.43
N THR A 120 -4.31 -1.71 -8.23
CA THR A 120 -3.74 -1.82 -9.58
C THR A 120 -4.19 -0.67 -10.47
N LYS A 121 -5.49 -0.37 -10.45
CA LYS A 121 -6.08 0.71 -11.24
C LYS A 121 -5.58 2.08 -10.79
N GLN A 122 -5.54 2.36 -9.49
CA GLN A 122 -5.10 3.66 -8.96
C GLN A 122 -3.65 3.97 -9.33
N ILE A 123 -2.76 2.97 -9.31
CA ILE A 123 -1.37 3.13 -9.75
C ILE A 123 -1.31 3.49 -11.23
N ALA A 124 -2.05 2.75 -12.07
CA ALA A 124 -2.07 2.98 -13.51
C ALA A 124 -2.64 4.37 -13.87
N ASP A 125 -3.78 4.74 -13.29
CA ASP A 125 -4.43 6.04 -13.53
C ASP A 125 -3.51 7.20 -13.11
N THR A 126 -2.84 7.08 -11.96
CA THR A 126 -1.89 8.09 -11.48
C THR A 126 -0.74 8.34 -12.44
N LEU A 127 -0.19 7.29 -13.03
CA LEU A 127 0.88 7.43 -14.02
C LEU A 127 0.37 8.00 -15.34
N MET A 128 -0.84 7.60 -15.77
CA MET A 128 -1.49 8.21 -16.94
C MET A 128 -1.69 9.72 -16.76
N ASP A 129 -2.15 10.14 -15.58
CA ASP A 129 -2.38 11.56 -15.30
C ASP A 129 -1.08 12.36 -15.14
N ALA A 130 -0.06 11.78 -14.50
CA ALA A 130 1.17 12.49 -14.18
C ALA A 130 2.07 12.75 -15.39
N ILE A 131 2.23 11.77 -16.29
CA ILE A 131 3.19 11.85 -17.41
C ILE A 131 2.57 11.66 -18.79
N GLN A 132 1.27 11.38 -18.87
CA GLN A 132 0.51 11.20 -20.12
C GLN A 132 1.23 10.29 -21.15
N PRO A 133 1.62 9.08 -20.76
CA PRO A 133 2.34 8.16 -21.64
C PRO A 133 1.41 7.59 -22.71
N ALA A 134 1.95 6.92 -23.71
CA ALA A 134 1.15 6.21 -24.72
C ALA A 134 0.34 5.05 -24.11
N GLY A 135 0.82 4.48 -23.01
CA GLY A 135 0.11 3.46 -22.26
C GLY A 135 0.84 3.09 -20.96
N VAL A 136 0.10 2.55 -20.00
CA VAL A 136 0.60 2.03 -18.72
C VAL A 136 0.09 0.61 -18.52
N GLY A 137 0.95 -0.29 -18.09
CA GLY A 137 0.62 -1.62 -17.61
C GLY A 137 1.03 -1.79 -16.14
N VAL A 138 0.12 -2.27 -15.31
CA VAL A 138 0.41 -2.59 -13.91
C VAL A 138 -0.03 -4.00 -13.61
N ILE A 139 0.87 -4.81 -13.06
CA ILE A 139 0.60 -6.18 -12.64
C ILE A 139 0.96 -6.31 -11.17
N ILE A 140 0.04 -6.86 -10.39
CA ILE A 140 0.26 -7.18 -8.97
C ILE A 140 0.10 -8.68 -8.78
N GLU A 141 1.11 -9.30 -8.20
CA GLU A 141 1.09 -10.68 -7.70
C GLU A 141 1.12 -10.64 -6.18
N ALA A 142 0.07 -11.14 -5.52
CA ALA A 142 -0.03 -11.05 -4.08
C ALA A 142 -0.63 -12.30 -3.44
N GLN A 143 -0.18 -12.58 -2.22
CA GLN A 143 -0.78 -13.56 -1.32
C GLN A 143 -1.67 -12.82 -0.32
N HIS A 144 -2.96 -13.20 -0.30
CA HIS A 144 -3.97 -12.62 0.58
C HIS A 144 -4.12 -13.47 1.84
N LEU A 145 -3.72 -12.93 2.99
CA LEU A 145 -3.84 -13.66 4.26
C LEU A 145 -5.30 -13.84 4.69
N CYS A 146 -6.19 -12.93 4.30
CA CYS A 146 -7.62 -13.08 4.53
C CYS A 146 -8.19 -14.35 3.86
N ILE A 147 -7.80 -14.63 2.61
CA ILE A 147 -8.20 -15.86 1.91
C ILE A 147 -7.53 -17.09 2.55
N CYS A 148 -6.22 -17.01 2.80
CA CYS A 148 -5.47 -18.12 3.38
C CYS A 148 -5.95 -18.55 4.77
N LEU A 149 -6.45 -17.61 5.58
CA LEU A 149 -6.82 -17.86 6.97
C LEU A 149 -8.33 -18.09 7.19
N LEU A 150 -9.18 -17.48 6.36
CA LEU A 150 -10.62 -17.45 6.58
C LEU A 150 -11.40 -18.36 5.63
N ASP A 151 -10.93 -18.56 4.38
CA ASP A 151 -11.62 -19.42 3.39
C ASP A 151 -11.31 -20.92 3.56
N THR A 152 -10.57 -21.31 4.59
CA THR A 152 -10.31 -22.72 4.92
C THR A 152 -11.37 -23.34 5.84
N THR A 153 -12.40 -22.60 6.23
CA THR A 153 -13.55 -23.19 6.95
C THR A 153 -14.48 -23.85 5.96
N PRO A 154 -14.69 -25.18 6.04
CA PRO A 154 -15.73 -25.83 5.25
C PRO A 154 -17.08 -25.22 5.64
N SER A 155 -17.77 -24.69 4.65
CA SER A 155 -19.17 -24.27 4.73
C SER A 155 -20.10 -25.46 5.02
#